data_59d67e6cb06970044de80adb0b185adf
#
_entry.id   59d67e6cb06970044de80adb0b185adf
#
_cell.length_a   1.000
_cell.length_b   1.000
_cell.length_c   1.000
_cell.angle_alpha   90.00
_cell.angle_beta   90.00
_cell.angle_gamma   90.00
#
_symmetry.space_group_name_H-M   'P 1'
#
loop_
_entity.id
_entity.type
_entity.pdbx_description
1 polymer ?
#
loop_
_entity_poly.entity_id
_entity_poly.type
_entity_poly.pdbx_seq_one_letter_code
_entity_poly.pdbx_strand_id
1 'polypeptide(L)'
;MAEINPVLVVVDVQNGFVTEHSRHVVPVIEQLVREWLEKGHDVVFTRYLNYHGSPFEKIMGWSKLKESPEIDIVDELQELSKQALAVVDKKVYTLFTEEGAELAREHGWTDMFVCGIDTEVCVLKTVVDAFERGVRAWLLTDASASHSGEPPHSAGVLVAQKMIGRQQTISVAELESHSRARKPEV
;
A
#
# COMPACT_ATOMS: atom_id res chain seq x y z
N MET A 1 -22.68 -15.95 -3.90
CA MET A 1 -21.79 -14.76 -3.93
C MET A 1 -20.37 -15.28 -3.83
N ALA A 2 -19.43 -14.75 -4.60
CA ALA A 2 -18.02 -15.16 -4.44
C ALA A 2 -17.55 -14.78 -3.03
N GLU A 3 -16.82 -15.68 -2.38
CA GLU A 3 -16.21 -15.44 -1.08
C GLU A 3 -15.26 -14.25 -1.17
N ILE A 4 -15.35 -13.34 -0.21
CA ILE A 4 -14.47 -12.16 -0.16
C ILE A 4 -13.17 -12.61 0.50
N ASN A 5 -12.07 -12.49 -0.23
CA ASN A 5 -10.72 -12.76 0.26
C ASN A 5 -9.89 -11.47 0.20
N PRO A 6 -9.89 -10.68 1.28
CA PRO A 6 -9.26 -9.37 1.29
C PRO A 6 -7.78 -9.45 1.68
N VAL A 7 -6.97 -8.55 1.12
CA VAL A 7 -5.59 -8.29 1.54
C VAL A 7 -5.38 -6.82 1.84
N LEU A 8 -4.60 -6.52 2.87
CA LEU A 8 -4.06 -5.19 3.13
C LEU A 8 -2.64 -5.10 2.59
N VAL A 9 -2.37 -4.11 1.74
CA VAL A 9 -1.05 -3.83 1.18
C VAL A 9 -0.53 -2.52 1.74
N VAL A 10 0.57 -2.61 2.50
CA VAL A 10 1.28 -1.45 3.09
C VAL A 10 2.48 -1.14 2.22
N VAL A 11 2.38 -0.03 1.48
CA VAL A 11 3.34 0.33 0.43
C VAL A 11 4.43 1.25 0.98
N ASP A 12 5.68 0.77 0.97
CA ASP A 12 6.91 1.53 1.11
C ASP A 12 6.98 2.49 2.32
N VAL A 13 6.44 2.09 3.47
CA VAL A 13 6.55 2.88 4.71
C VAL A 13 7.93 2.66 5.32
N GLN A 14 8.92 3.22 4.63
CA GLN A 14 10.36 3.10 4.90
C GLN A 14 10.93 4.39 5.46
N ASN A 15 12.03 4.31 6.23
CA ASN A 15 12.69 5.48 6.82
C ASN A 15 13.03 6.56 5.78
N GLY A 16 13.41 6.17 4.55
CA GLY A 16 13.77 7.11 3.49
C GLY A 16 12.57 7.84 2.86
N PHE A 17 11.33 7.36 3.07
CA PHE A 17 10.10 7.98 2.58
C PHE A 17 9.27 8.65 3.68
N VAL A 18 9.51 8.29 4.96
CA VAL A 18 8.78 8.92 6.07
C VAL A 18 9.44 10.25 6.43
N THR A 19 8.76 11.34 6.10
CA THR A 19 9.14 12.73 6.37
C THR A 19 8.15 13.39 7.32
N GLU A 20 8.34 14.67 7.66
CA GLU A 20 7.37 15.46 8.41
C GLU A 20 5.98 15.50 7.73
N HIS A 21 5.95 15.39 6.39
CA HIS A 21 4.72 15.42 5.61
C HIS A 21 3.98 14.09 5.60
N SER A 22 4.66 12.97 5.79
CA SER A 22 4.06 11.63 5.68
C SER A 22 4.01 10.85 7.01
N ARG A 23 4.70 11.31 8.06
CA ARG A 23 4.76 10.60 9.35
C ARG A 23 3.40 10.43 10.03
N HIS A 24 2.46 11.33 9.78
CA HIS A 24 1.13 11.29 10.40
C HIS A 24 0.32 10.03 10.04
N VAL A 25 0.61 9.36 8.92
CA VAL A 25 -0.09 8.11 8.54
C VAL A 25 0.49 6.87 9.25
N VAL A 26 1.70 6.93 9.80
CA VAL A 26 2.34 5.76 10.43
C VAL A 26 1.49 5.18 11.57
N PRO A 27 1.00 5.95 12.55
CA PRO A 27 0.15 5.39 13.61
C PRO A 27 -1.21 4.88 13.10
N VAL A 28 -1.76 5.47 12.03
CA VAL A 28 -2.99 4.99 11.40
C VAL A 28 -2.76 3.61 10.77
N ILE A 29 -1.65 3.46 10.04
CA ILE A 29 -1.25 2.19 9.41
C ILE A 29 -0.95 1.15 10.50
N GLU A 30 -0.25 1.51 11.57
CA GLU A 30 0.06 0.58 12.66
C GLU A 30 -1.21 -0.03 13.25
N GLN A 31 -2.19 0.81 13.60
CA GLN A 31 -3.47 0.33 14.12
C GLN A 31 -4.21 -0.54 13.10
N LEU A 32 -4.30 -0.10 11.85
CA LEU A 32 -4.96 -0.83 10.77
C LEU A 32 -4.35 -2.22 10.57
N VAL A 33 -3.02 -2.34 10.54
CA VAL A 33 -2.32 -3.63 10.38
C VAL A 33 -2.59 -4.54 11.56
N ARG A 34 -2.55 -4.05 12.81
CA ARG A 34 -2.88 -4.85 14.00
C ARG A 34 -4.27 -5.45 13.92
N GLU A 35 -5.28 -4.61 13.62
CA GLU A 35 -6.66 -5.05 13.49
C GLU A 35 -6.85 -6.06 12.35
N TRP A 36 -6.09 -5.90 11.26
CA TRP A 36 -6.15 -6.80 10.11
C TRP A 36 -5.59 -8.18 10.43
N LEU A 37 -4.42 -8.22 11.09
CA LEU A 37 -3.79 -9.46 11.57
C LEU A 37 -4.64 -10.17 12.65
N GLU A 38 -5.24 -9.44 13.59
CA GLU A 38 -6.14 -9.99 14.61
C GLU A 38 -7.38 -10.67 14.02
N LYS A 39 -7.84 -10.20 12.85
CA LYS A 39 -8.93 -10.83 12.10
C LYS A 39 -8.49 -12.04 11.27
N GLY A 40 -7.19 -12.34 11.23
CA GLY A 40 -6.62 -13.42 10.44
C GLY A 40 -6.60 -13.15 8.94
N HIS A 41 -6.61 -11.88 8.53
CA HIS A 41 -6.54 -11.50 7.12
C HIS A 41 -5.09 -11.32 6.66
N ASP A 42 -4.86 -11.51 5.35
CA ASP A 42 -3.56 -11.33 4.74
C ASP A 42 -3.10 -9.87 4.79
N VAL A 43 -1.84 -9.67 5.19
CA VAL A 43 -1.15 -8.38 5.13
C VAL A 43 0.14 -8.57 4.34
N VAL A 44 0.40 -7.67 3.39
CA VAL A 44 1.64 -7.64 2.61
C VAL A 44 2.26 -6.26 2.75
N PHE A 45 3.54 -6.23 3.10
CA PHE A 45 4.35 -5.02 3.03
C PHE A 45 5.15 -4.99 1.74
N THR A 46 5.43 -3.79 1.23
CA THR A 46 6.45 -3.63 0.20
C THR A 46 7.59 -2.77 0.70
N ARG A 47 8.80 -3.02 0.16
CA ARG A 47 9.96 -2.13 0.28
C ARG A 47 10.50 -1.81 -1.09
N TYR A 48 10.64 -0.52 -1.38
CA TYR A 48 11.34 -0.10 -2.57
C TYR A 48 12.86 -0.13 -2.31
N LEU A 49 13.61 -0.81 -3.17
CA LEU A 49 15.06 -0.90 -3.11
C LEU A 49 15.66 -0.30 -4.38
N ASN A 50 16.27 0.87 -4.24
CA ASN A 50 17.02 1.47 -5.34
C ASN A 50 18.36 0.77 -5.51
N TYR A 51 18.96 0.96 -6.68
CA TYR A 51 20.28 0.37 -6.99
C TYR A 51 21.09 1.29 -7.87
N HIS A 52 22.41 1.10 -7.84
CA HIS A 52 23.32 1.88 -8.67
C HIS A 52 23.03 1.65 -10.16
N GLY A 53 22.89 2.74 -10.92
CA GLY A 53 22.58 2.69 -12.33
C GLY A 53 21.09 2.42 -12.66
N SER A 54 20.20 2.53 -11.66
CA SER A 54 18.75 2.42 -11.86
C SER A 54 18.21 3.52 -12.80
N PRO A 55 17.03 3.35 -13.40
CA PRO A 55 16.35 4.43 -14.12
C PRO A 55 16.10 5.66 -13.25
N PHE A 56 15.83 5.46 -11.95
CA PHE A 56 15.64 6.54 -10.98
C PHE A 56 16.90 7.39 -10.82
N GLU A 57 18.06 6.75 -10.78
CA GLU A 57 19.33 7.45 -10.70
C GLU A 57 19.71 8.09 -12.04
N LYS A 58 19.65 7.33 -13.14
CA LYS A 58 20.12 7.78 -14.45
C LYS A 58 19.24 8.82 -15.12
N ILE A 59 17.92 8.71 -14.95
CA ILE A 59 16.94 9.56 -15.66
C ILE A 59 16.42 10.66 -14.75
N MET A 60 16.11 10.35 -13.50
CA MET A 60 15.52 11.30 -12.55
C MET A 60 16.56 11.97 -11.65
N GLY A 61 17.81 11.50 -11.62
CA GLY A 61 18.85 12.00 -10.73
C GLY A 61 18.60 11.65 -9.24
N TRP A 62 17.71 10.69 -8.97
CA TRP A 62 17.35 10.32 -7.60
C TRP A 62 18.10 9.06 -7.16
N SER A 63 18.90 9.19 -6.10
CA SER A 63 19.86 8.17 -5.68
C SER A 63 19.68 7.64 -4.25
N LYS A 64 18.54 7.95 -3.62
CA LYS A 64 18.19 7.49 -2.26
C LYS A 64 17.69 6.04 -2.24
N LEU A 65 17.43 5.51 -1.05
CA LEU A 65 16.91 4.16 -0.77
C LEU A 65 17.74 3.02 -1.38
N LYS A 66 19.05 3.07 -1.17
CA LYS A 66 19.98 2.02 -1.62
C LYS A 66 20.41 1.10 -0.47
N GLU A 67 20.46 1.61 0.75
CA GLU A 67 20.97 0.89 1.93
C GLU A 67 20.28 1.34 3.21
N SER A 68 20.42 0.53 4.27
CA SER A 68 19.97 0.90 5.61
C SER A 68 20.67 2.17 6.10
N PRO A 69 19.97 3.03 6.87
CA PRO A 69 18.62 2.80 7.38
C PRO A 69 17.50 3.25 6.43
N GLU A 70 17.79 3.83 5.26
CA GLU A 70 16.76 4.39 4.37
C GLU A 70 15.75 3.34 3.87
N ILE A 71 16.23 2.13 3.54
CA ILE A 71 15.40 1.04 3.00
C ILE A 71 14.60 0.30 4.08
N ASP A 72 14.89 0.51 5.36
CA ASP A 72 14.24 -0.22 6.43
C ASP A 72 12.82 0.29 6.64
N ILE A 73 11.89 -0.63 6.90
CA ILE A 73 10.55 -0.30 7.38
C ILE A 73 10.70 0.47 8.69
N VAL A 74 9.90 1.50 8.91
CA VAL A 74 9.94 2.31 10.15
C VAL A 74 9.75 1.44 11.39
N ASP A 75 10.39 1.81 12.49
CA ASP A 75 10.46 1.00 13.72
C ASP A 75 9.07 0.59 14.23
N GLU A 76 8.08 1.48 14.12
CA GLU A 76 6.70 1.26 14.55
C GLU A 76 6.03 0.08 13.83
N LEU A 77 6.46 -0.25 12.63
CA LEU A 77 5.88 -1.30 11.80
C LEU A 77 6.77 -2.55 11.67
N GLN A 78 8.01 -2.54 12.17
CA GLN A 78 8.94 -3.66 11.99
C GLN A 78 8.43 -4.99 12.56
N GLU A 79 7.89 -4.99 13.78
CA GLU A 79 7.39 -6.23 14.40
C GLU A 79 6.10 -6.73 13.71
N LEU A 80 5.29 -5.82 13.20
CA LEU A 80 4.08 -6.17 12.43
C LEU A 80 4.44 -6.73 11.06
N SER A 81 5.46 -6.20 10.41
CA SER A 81 5.91 -6.71 9.11
C SER A 81 6.45 -8.14 9.18
N LYS A 82 7.00 -8.56 10.33
CA LYS A 82 7.42 -9.97 10.56
C LYS A 82 6.25 -10.93 10.74
N GLN A 83 5.07 -10.43 11.11
CA GLN A 83 3.83 -11.19 11.27
C GLN A 83 3.00 -11.21 9.99
N ALA A 84 3.32 -10.35 9.03
CA ALA A 84 2.64 -10.27 7.75
C ALA A 84 2.90 -11.53 6.90
N LEU A 85 2.04 -11.76 5.94
CA LEU A 85 2.18 -12.84 4.97
C LEU A 85 3.51 -12.75 4.21
N ALA A 86 3.86 -11.53 3.77
CA ALA A 86 5.10 -11.28 3.05
C ALA A 86 5.58 -9.84 3.19
N VAL A 87 6.89 -9.65 3.00
CA VAL A 87 7.52 -8.36 2.71
C VAL A 87 8.15 -8.47 1.32
N VAL A 88 7.51 -7.83 0.33
CA VAL A 88 7.94 -7.89 -1.07
C VAL A 88 8.94 -6.76 -1.37
N ASP A 89 10.16 -7.13 -1.69
CA ASP A 89 11.18 -6.18 -2.14
C ASP A 89 11.02 -5.89 -3.63
N LYS A 90 10.97 -4.63 -3.98
CA LYS A 90 10.72 -4.20 -5.36
C LYS A 90 11.67 -3.11 -5.84
N LYS A 91 11.90 -3.07 -7.16
CA LYS A 91 12.71 -2.07 -7.86
C LYS A 91 11.89 -1.24 -8.85
N VAL A 92 10.57 -1.34 -8.72
CA VAL A 92 9.55 -0.67 -9.52
C VAL A 92 8.50 -0.08 -8.61
N TYR A 93 7.57 0.72 -9.13
CA TYR A 93 6.56 1.38 -8.31
C TYR A 93 5.53 0.41 -7.72
N THR A 94 5.09 -0.57 -8.49
CA THR A 94 3.98 -1.47 -8.13
C THR A 94 4.39 -2.62 -7.23
N LEU A 95 3.43 -3.13 -6.43
CA LEU A 95 3.53 -4.44 -5.77
C LEU A 95 3.72 -5.58 -6.80
N PHE A 96 3.11 -5.47 -7.98
CA PHE A 96 3.04 -6.55 -8.96
C PHE A 96 4.37 -6.78 -9.70
N THR A 97 5.41 -7.08 -8.93
CA THR A 97 6.60 -7.77 -9.38
C THR A 97 6.25 -9.23 -9.72
N GLU A 98 7.19 -10.04 -10.13
CA GLU A 98 6.98 -11.49 -10.31
C GLU A 98 6.46 -12.13 -9.01
N GLU A 99 7.14 -11.87 -7.87
CA GLU A 99 6.77 -12.35 -6.54
C GLU A 99 5.39 -11.86 -6.11
N GLY A 100 5.12 -10.55 -6.18
CA GLY A 100 3.84 -9.99 -5.76
C GLY A 100 2.67 -10.44 -6.63
N ALA A 101 2.89 -10.64 -7.93
CA ALA A 101 1.88 -11.19 -8.83
C ALA A 101 1.61 -12.69 -8.56
N GLU A 102 2.64 -13.43 -8.15
CA GLU A 102 2.50 -14.83 -7.76
C GLU A 102 1.71 -14.97 -6.46
N LEU A 103 2.05 -14.20 -5.43
CA LEU A 103 1.29 -14.13 -4.18
C LEU A 103 -0.20 -13.83 -4.44
N ALA A 104 -0.49 -12.81 -5.26
CA ALA A 104 -1.87 -12.45 -5.58
C ALA A 104 -2.65 -13.59 -6.25
N ARG A 105 -1.99 -14.36 -7.11
CA ARG A 105 -2.58 -15.52 -7.79
C ARG A 105 -2.77 -16.72 -6.85
N GLU A 106 -1.78 -17.02 -6.03
CA GLU A 106 -1.81 -18.15 -5.09
C GLU A 106 -2.86 -17.97 -4.01
N HIS A 107 -2.95 -16.75 -3.46
CA HIS A 107 -3.92 -16.43 -2.43
C HIS A 107 -5.31 -16.11 -2.99
N GLY A 108 -5.44 -15.81 -4.28
CA GLY A 108 -6.72 -15.55 -4.92
C GLY A 108 -7.45 -14.33 -4.34
N TRP A 109 -6.73 -13.26 -4.00
CA TRP A 109 -7.32 -12.05 -3.42
C TRP A 109 -8.36 -11.44 -4.34
N THR A 110 -9.52 -11.15 -3.78
CA THR A 110 -10.64 -10.52 -4.48
C THR A 110 -10.72 -9.03 -4.26
N ASP A 111 -10.28 -8.60 -3.08
CA ASP A 111 -10.28 -7.20 -2.65
C ASP A 111 -8.88 -6.82 -2.11
N MET A 112 -8.30 -5.77 -2.62
CA MET A 112 -6.99 -5.28 -2.22
C MET A 112 -7.10 -3.86 -1.66
N PHE A 113 -6.88 -3.71 -0.37
CA PHE A 113 -6.86 -2.43 0.33
C PHE A 113 -5.42 -1.93 0.39
N VAL A 114 -5.16 -0.76 -0.17
CA VAL A 114 -3.79 -0.23 -0.33
C VAL A 114 -3.63 1.06 0.45
N CYS A 115 -2.57 1.13 1.22
CA CYS A 115 -2.15 2.32 1.97
C CYS A 115 -0.63 2.50 1.89
N GLY A 116 -0.11 3.60 2.40
CA GLY A 116 1.35 3.85 2.49
C GLY A 116 1.85 5.07 1.73
N ILE A 117 3.04 5.01 1.17
CA ILE A 117 3.81 6.14 0.61
C ILE A 117 4.42 5.75 -0.75
N ASP A 118 4.41 6.58 -1.80
CA ASP A 118 3.66 7.84 -1.96
C ASP A 118 2.32 7.57 -2.62
N THR A 119 1.31 8.32 -2.20
CA THR A 119 -0.05 8.19 -2.74
C THR A 119 -0.09 8.32 -4.27
N GLU A 120 0.59 9.32 -4.82
CA GLU A 120 0.60 9.63 -6.25
C GLU A 120 1.56 8.78 -7.08
N VAL A 121 2.35 7.91 -6.44
CA VAL A 121 3.39 7.11 -7.11
C VAL A 121 3.17 5.61 -6.86
N CYS A 122 3.81 5.05 -5.82
CA CYS A 122 3.80 3.59 -5.58
C CYS A 122 2.42 3.08 -5.17
N VAL A 123 1.69 3.82 -4.35
CA VAL A 123 0.32 3.48 -3.93
C VAL A 123 -0.61 3.53 -5.14
N LEU A 124 -0.64 4.66 -5.89
CA LEU A 124 -1.44 4.81 -7.11
C LEU A 124 -1.15 3.72 -8.12
N LYS A 125 0.13 3.45 -8.39
CA LYS A 125 0.51 2.42 -9.36
C LYS A 125 0.05 1.03 -8.93
N THR A 126 0.11 0.72 -7.64
CA THR A 126 -0.34 -0.57 -7.10
C THR A 126 -1.85 -0.75 -7.23
N VAL A 127 -2.67 0.27 -6.87
CA VAL A 127 -4.13 0.17 -6.99
C VAL A 127 -4.60 0.08 -8.45
N VAL A 128 -3.94 0.78 -9.36
CA VAL A 128 -4.25 0.71 -10.80
C VAL A 128 -3.92 -0.65 -11.36
N ASP A 129 -2.75 -1.20 -11.03
CA ASP A 129 -2.36 -2.54 -11.49
C ASP A 129 -3.24 -3.66 -10.92
N ALA A 130 -3.72 -3.51 -9.68
CA ALA A 130 -4.70 -4.42 -9.09
C ALA A 130 -6.02 -4.38 -9.87
N PHE A 131 -6.53 -3.17 -10.13
CA PHE A 131 -7.76 -2.95 -10.89
C PHE A 131 -7.67 -3.56 -12.31
N GLU A 132 -6.57 -3.33 -13.03
CA GLU A 132 -6.37 -3.88 -14.37
C GLU A 132 -6.25 -5.41 -14.40
N ARG A 133 -5.94 -6.03 -13.27
CA ARG A 133 -5.93 -7.50 -13.07
C ARG A 133 -7.26 -8.08 -12.61
N GLY A 134 -8.30 -7.23 -12.48
CA GLY A 134 -9.63 -7.65 -12.06
C GLY A 134 -9.78 -7.83 -10.54
N VAL A 135 -8.79 -7.42 -9.74
CA VAL A 135 -8.88 -7.35 -8.28
C VAL A 135 -9.58 -6.04 -7.91
N ARG A 136 -10.56 -6.10 -7.01
CA ARG A 136 -11.21 -4.87 -6.53
C ARG A 136 -10.25 -4.08 -5.65
N ALA A 137 -9.67 -3.03 -6.23
CA ALA A 137 -8.67 -2.20 -5.56
C ALA A 137 -9.34 -1.06 -4.78
N TRP A 138 -8.86 -0.82 -3.56
CA TRP A 138 -9.31 0.22 -2.66
C TRP A 138 -8.12 1.07 -2.22
N LEU A 139 -8.19 2.39 -2.41
CA LEU A 139 -7.21 3.32 -1.87
C LEU A 139 -7.70 3.83 -0.51
N LEU A 140 -6.92 3.61 0.55
CA LEU A 140 -7.18 4.15 1.89
C LEU A 140 -6.54 5.54 2.01
N THR A 141 -7.35 6.58 1.88
CA THR A 141 -6.86 7.94 1.68
C THR A 141 -6.21 8.54 2.92
N ASP A 142 -6.74 8.27 4.11
CA ASP A 142 -6.22 8.76 5.40
C ASP A 142 -5.11 7.86 6.00
N ALA A 143 -4.86 6.71 5.39
CA ALA A 143 -3.72 5.84 5.66
C ALA A 143 -2.63 5.93 4.56
N SER A 144 -2.73 6.91 3.65
CA SER A 144 -1.76 7.17 2.60
C SER A 144 -1.30 8.62 2.63
N ALA A 145 -0.04 8.86 2.28
CA ALA A 145 0.53 10.19 2.21
C ALA A 145 1.57 10.31 1.10
N SER A 146 1.94 11.53 0.75
CA SER A 146 3.13 11.83 -0.04
C SER A 146 4.26 12.33 0.86
N HIS A 147 5.48 11.84 0.65
CA HIS A 147 6.65 12.40 1.33
C HIS A 147 6.93 13.86 0.95
N SER A 148 6.34 14.32 -0.17
CA SER A 148 6.42 15.69 -0.69
C SER A 148 5.27 16.59 -0.24
N GLY A 149 4.33 16.08 0.56
CA GLY A 149 3.25 16.84 1.18
C GLY A 149 1.88 16.70 0.53
N GLU A 150 0.97 17.57 0.96
CA GLU A 150 -0.45 17.50 0.62
C GLU A 150 -0.79 17.70 -0.87
N PRO A 151 -0.19 18.64 -1.62
CA PRO A 151 -0.57 18.83 -3.01
C PRO A 151 -0.34 17.57 -3.89
N PRO A 152 0.79 16.85 -3.81
CA PRO A 152 0.97 15.58 -4.51
C PRO A 152 0.01 14.50 -4.02
N HIS A 153 -0.22 14.37 -2.71
CA HIS A 153 -1.19 13.42 -2.15
C HIS A 153 -2.58 13.63 -2.75
N SER A 154 -3.12 14.85 -2.67
CA SER A 154 -4.43 15.18 -3.22
C SER A 154 -4.53 14.92 -4.73
N ALA A 155 -3.46 15.21 -5.49
CA ALA A 155 -3.39 14.89 -6.91
C ALA A 155 -3.47 13.37 -7.15
N GLY A 156 -2.75 12.57 -6.35
CA GLY A 156 -2.79 11.11 -6.40
C GLY A 156 -4.19 10.55 -6.14
N VAL A 157 -4.88 11.05 -5.11
CA VAL A 157 -6.26 10.67 -4.79
C VAL A 157 -7.20 11.02 -5.95
N LEU A 158 -7.09 12.23 -6.52
CA LEU A 158 -7.93 12.65 -7.64
C LEU A 158 -7.73 11.75 -8.88
N VAL A 159 -6.49 11.39 -9.18
CA VAL A 159 -6.16 10.48 -10.29
C VAL A 159 -6.69 9.08 -10.00
N ALA A 160 -6.52 8.54 -8.78
CA ALA A 160 -7.06 7.26 -8.38
C ALA A 160 -8.59 7.21 -8.56
N GLN A 161 -9.32 8.24 -8.14
CA GLN A 161 -10.77 8.35 -8.34
C GLN A 161 -11.17 8.23 -9.80
N LYS A 162 -10.33 8.73 -10.71
CA LYS A 162 -10.56 8.65 -12.15
C LYS A 162 -10.28 7.27 -12.72
N MET A 163 -9.25 6.58 -12.20
CA MET A 163 -8.74 5.33 -12.76
C MET A 163 -9.43 4.09 -12.18
N ILE A 164 -9.69 4.05 -10.87
CA ILE A 164 -10.30 2.90 -10.19
C ILE A 164 -11.73 3.16 -9.72
N GLY A 165 -12.21 4.38 -9.82
CA GLY A 165 -13.56 4.79 -9.41
C GLY A 165 -13.58 5.52 -8.06
N ARG A 166 -14.43 6.54 -7.97
CA ARG A 166 -14.56 7.38 -6.75
C ARG A 166 -14.96 6.58 -5.52
N GLN A 167 -15.77 5.53 -5.68
CA GLN A 167 -16.25 4.67 -4.59
C GLN A 167 -15.14 3.75 -4.02
N GLN A 168 -14.03 3.65 -4.73
CA GLN A 168 -12.87 2.81 -4.34
C GLN A 168 -11.79 3.64 -3.60
N THR A 169 -12.02 4.93 -3.39
CA THR A 169 -11.14 5.81 -2.61
C THR A 169 -11.87 6.19 -1.32
N ILE A 170 -11.52 5.53 -0.24
CA ILE A 170 -12.23 5.58 1.04
C ILE A 170 -11.27 5.90 2.20
N SER A 171 -11.82 6.34 3.32
CA SER A 171 -11.10 6.42 4.59
C SER A 171 -11.10 5.08 5.33
N VAL A 172 -10.24 4.93 6.33
CA VAL A 172 -10.23 3.75 7.21
C VAL A 172 -11.56 3.60 7.97
N ALA A 173 -12.19 4.70 8.38
CA ALA A 173 -13.50 4.67 9.02
C ALA A 173 -14.61 4.14 8.08
N GLU A 174 -14.55 4.48 6.79
CA GLU A 174 -15.48 3.95 5.80
C GLU A 174 -15.25 2.46 5.52
N LEU A 175 -13.99 1.99 5.55
CA LEU A 175 -13.66 0.57 5.44
C LEU A 175 -14.38 -0.27 6.48
N GLU A 176 -14.43 0.16 7.74
CA GLU A 176 -15.14 -0.55 8.81
C GLU A 176 -16.65 -0.63 8.55
N SER A 177 -17.24 0.43 8.01
CA SER A 177 -18.66 0.44 7.67
C SER A 177 -18.98 -0.50 6.51
N HIS A 178 -18.11 -0.60 5.51
CA HIS A 178 -18.27 -1.53 4.38
C HIS A 178 -18.17 -3.00 4.80
N SER A 179 -17.29 -3.32 5.76
CA SER A 179 -17.15 -4.68 6.28
C SER A 179 -18.34 -5.09 7.15
N ARG A 180 -19.00 -4.14 7.86
CA ARG A 180 -20.21 -4.41 8.65
C ARG A 180 -21.48 -4.58 7.80
N ALA A 181 -21.62 -3.78 6.73
CA ALA A 181 -22.78 -3.83 5.84
C ALA A 181 -22.85 -5.11 4.98
N ARG A 182 -21.76 -5.88 4.91
CA ARG A 182 -21.66 -7.11 4.12
C ARG A 182 -21.79 -8.40 4.94
N LYS A 183 -21.99 -8.33 6.27
CA LYS A 183 -22.38 -9.52 7.03
C LYS A 183 -23.82 -9.88 6.67
N PRO A 184 -24.11 -11.12 6.20
CA PRO A 184 -25.48 -11.55 6.02
C PRO A 184 -26.18 -11.47 7.38
N GLU A 185 -27.37 -10.86 7.40
CA GLU A 185 -28.30 -11.03 8.53
C GLU A 185 -28.56 -12.54 8.66
N VAL A 186 -28.24 -13.10 9.82
CA VAL A 186 -28.48 -14.50 10.20
C VAL A 186 -29.95 -14.67 10.54
#